data_59137d63d9542c46885eed605f1bf161
#
_entry.id   59137d63d9542c46885eed605f1bf161
#
_cell.length_a   1.000
_cell.length_b   1.000
_cell.length_c   1.000
_cell.angle_alpha   90.00
_cell.angle_beta   90.00
_cell.angle_gamma   90.00
#
_symmetry.space_group_name_H-M   'P 1'
#
loop_
_entity.id
_entity.type
_entity.pdbx_description
1 polymer ?
#
loop_
_entity_poly.entity_id
_entity_poly.type
_entity_poly.pdbx_seq_one_letter_code
_entity_poly.pdbx_strand_id
1 'polypeptide(L)'
;MNIGSFVTNEKETYGIFFDDYAQSVTDNFIREYRNLREVIERKSTPLMYENALSTPKLKHNKIKFLPPIVNPTKIICIGMNYHKPYPVDGKSLSNPENIILFGKNSEALLAHNEILEIPAGDASDSFDYEGEIAVVIGTQARNVSVSNADDFIFGFSAFNDGSVRDWQSHSIYAGKNFSGSGSWGPWITPLEDLTDLRDLELTVFLNGEVVQKATSNDMIFSIQEQISYISSIMTLNPGDVIATGSPDGTGASFNPKRFLKAGDDLEIQVSNVGSLKNYI
;
A
#
# COMPACT_ATOMS: atom_id res chain seq x y z
N MET A 1 1.14 -13.56 11.73
CA MET A 1 0.84 -14.29 10.46
C MET A 1 0.26 -13.31 9.45
N ASN A 2 0.88 -13.22 8.28
CA ASN A 2 0.45 -12.31 7.22
C ASN A 2 -0.85 -12.80 6.57
N ILE A 3 -1.71 -11.88 6.13
CA ILE A 3 -3.00 -12.20 5.53
C ILE A 3 -3.22 -11.44 4.22
N GLY A 4 -3.95 -12.03 3.28
CA GLY A 4 -4.20 -11.40 1.99
C GLY A 4 -5.10 -12.24 1.09
N SER A 5 -5.39 -11.67 -0.09
CA SER A 5 -6.22 -12.29 -1.11
C SER A 5 -5.36 -12.83 -2.26
N PHE A 6 -5.80 -13.90 -2.88
CA PHE A 6 -5.11 -14.52 -4.01
C PHE A 6 -6.07 -15.39 -4.83
N VAL A 7 -5.62 -15.79 -6.03
CA VAL A 7 -6.33 -16.77 -6.88
C VAL A 7 -5.60 -18.10 -6.81
N THR A 8 -6.35 -19.17 -6.64
CA THR A 8 -5.89 -20.54 -6.78
C THR A 8 -6.97 -21.38 -7.47
N ASN A 9 -6.57 -22.30 -8.37
CA ASN A 9 -7.51 -23.12 -9.15
C ASN A 9 -8.62 -22.25 -9.80
N GLU A 10 -8.24 -21.10 -10.37
CA GLU A 10 -9.13 -20.14 -11.04
C GLU A 10 -10.22 -19.52 -10.14
N LYS A 11 -10.10 -19.64 -8.82
CA LYS A 11 -11.01 -19.04 -7.86
C LYS A 11 -10.31 -18.02 -6.98
N GLU A 12 -10.94 -16.87 -6.81
CA GLU A 12 -10.53 -15.90 -5.81
C GLU A 12 -10.79 -16.45 -4.39
N THR A 13 -9.81 -16.26 -3.53
CA THR A 13 -9.84 -16.65 -2.14
C THR A 13 -8.97 -15.70 -1.31
N TYR A 14 -8.92 -15.93 -0.03
CA TYR A 14 -8.02 -15.25 0.90
C TYR A 14 -7.54 -16.23 1.96
N GLY A 15 -6.55 -15.81 2.74
CA GLY A 15 -6.00 -16.68 3.79
C GLY A 15 -4.74 -16.12 4.41
N ILE A 16 -3.91 -17.02 4.87
CA ILE A 16 -2.66 -16.73 5.57
C ILE A 16 -1.44 -16.99 4.67
N PHE A 17 -0.43 -16.16 4.86
CA PHE A 17 0.83 -16.24 4.13
C PHE A 17 2.00 -16.49 5.08
N PHE A 18 2.91 -17.32 4.61
CA PHE A 18 4.21 -17.60 5.19
C PHE A 18 5.29 -17.29 4.13
N ASP A 19 6.55 -17.41 4.46
CA ASP A 19 7.67 -17.01 3.58
C ASP A 19 7.62 -17.64 2.18
N ASP A 20 7.19 -18.90 2.04
CA ASP A 20 7.24 -19.66 0.79
C ASP A 20 5.91 -20.29 0.37
N TYR A 21 4.87 -20.18 1.19
CA TYR A 21 3.55 -20.74 0.89
C TYR A 21 2.41 -19.92 1.50
N ALA A 22 1.20 -20.14 0.98
CA ALA A 22 -0.04 -19.64 1.54
C ALA A 22 -0.98 -20.81 1.89
N GLN A 23 -1.96 -20.55 2.75
CA GLN A 23 -3.07 -21.45 3.04
C GLN A 23 -4.39 -20.67 2.93
N SER A 24 -5.27 -21.13 2.03
CA SER A 24 -6.57 -20.49 1.83
C SER A 24 -7.55 -20.87 2.94
N VAL A 25 -8.56 -20.05 3.16
CA VAL A 25 -9.73 -20.51 3.92
C VAL A 25 -10.55 -21.53 3.12
N THR A 26 -11.42 -22.29 3.80
CA THR A 26 -12.31 -23.26 3.17
C THR A 26 -13.49 -22.57 2.45
N ASP A 27 -14.11 -23.26 1.47
CA ASP A 27 -15.33 -22.76 0.80
C ASP A 27 -16.47 -22.47 1.79
N ASN A 28 -16.58 -23.23 2.87
CA ASN A 28 -17.58 -22.98 3.91
C ASN A 28 -17.32 -21.68 4.64
N PHE A 29 -16.08 -21.38 4.94
CA PHE A 29 -15.69 -20.10 5.57
C PHE A 29 -15.99 -18.92 4.65
N ILE A 30 -15.72 -19.05 3.32
CA ILE A 30 -16.03 -18.01 2.32
C ILE A 30 -17.55 -17.75 2.23
N ARG A 31 -18.39 -18.76 2.44
CA ARG A 31 -19.86 -18.54 2.46
C ARG A 31 -20.32 -17.68 3.63
N GLU A 32 -19.62 -17.72 4.74
CA GLU A 32 -19.91 -16.92 5.93
C GLU A 32 -19.25 -15.55 5.88
N TYR A 33 -18.00 -15.49 5.38
CA TYR A 33 -17.19 -14.27 5.23
C TYR A 33 -16.72 -14.18 3.78
N ARG A 34 -17.41 -13.41 2.96
CA ARG A 34 -17.23 -13.41 1.49
C ARG A 34 -15.85 -12.94 1.04
N ASN A 35 -15.17 -12.13 1.86
CA ASN A 35 -13.87 -11.54 1.55
C ASN A 35 -13.13 -11.18 2.85
N LEU A 36 -11.86 -10.86 2.72
CA LEU A 36 -11.01 -10.54 3.87
C LEU A 36 -11.49 -9.28 4.62
N ARG A 37 -12.09 -8.30 3.94
CA ARG A 37 -12.65 -7.12 4.60
C ARG A 37 -13.76 -7.49 5.59
N GLU A 38 -14.67 -8.40 5.23
CA GLU A 38 -15.72 -8.88 6.15
C GLU A 38 -15.13 -9.60 7.37
N VAL A 39 -14.03 -10.34 7.22
CA VAL A 39 -13.31 -10.96 8.34
C VAL A 39 -12.78 -9.92 9.31
N ILE A 40 -12.14 -8.86 8.79
CA ILE A 40 -11.62 -7.76 9.60
C ILE A 40 -12.77 -7.01 10.29
N GLU A 41 -13.82 -6.65 9.56
CA GLU A 41 -14.98 -5.92 10.07
C GLU A 41 -15.66 -6.65 11.23
N ARG A 42 -15.78 -7.97 11.11
CA ARG A 42 -16.40 -8.82 12.17
C ARG A 42 -15.41 -9.29 13.22
N LYS A 43 -14.16 -8.83 13.19
CA LYS A 43 -13.09 -9.24 14.12
C LYS A 43 -12.91 -10.76 14.21
N SER A 44 -13.06 -11.42 13.05
CA SER A 44 -13.05 -12.90 12.94
C SER A 44 -11.69 -13.44 12.48
N THR A 45 -10.63 -12.64 12.57
CA THR A 45 -9.27 -13.04 12.17
C THR A 45 -8.78 -14.31 12.90
N PRO A 46 -9.01 -14.51 14.21
CA PRO A 46 -8.62 -15.76 14.89
C PRO A 46 -9.31 -17.00 14.29
N LEU A 47 -10.60 -16.89 13.97
CA LEU A 47 -11.35 -17.99 13.32
C LEU A 47 -10.83 -18.26 11.91
N MET A 48 -10.45 -17.20 11.18
CA MET A 48 -9.83 -17.33 9.86
C MET A 48 -8.48 -18.08 9.95
N TYR A 49 -7.65 -17.78 10.94
CA TYR A 49 -6.38 -18.46 11.14
C TYR A 49 -6.57 -19.95 11.39
N GLU A 50 -7.44 -20.32 12.32
CA GLU A 50 -7.75 -21.72 12.62
C GLU A 50 -8.27 -22.46 11.38
N ASN A 51 -9.16 -21.81 10.61
CA ASN A 51 -9.72 -22.38 9.40
C ASN A 51 -8.65 -22.59 8.32
N ALA A 52 -7.86 -21.57 8.02
CA ALA A 52 -6.83 -21.61 7.01
C ALA A 52 -5.72 -22.63 7.33
N LEU A 53 -5.30 -22.74 8.60
CA LEU A 53 -4.30 -23.71 9.05
C LEU A 53 -4.71 -25.17 8.81
N SER A 54 -6.01 -25.45 8.67
CA SER A 54 -6.55 -26.78 8.37
C SER A 54 -6.46 -27.15 6.88
N THR A 55 -6.08 -26.24 5.99
CA THR A 55 -6.07 -26.44 4.55
C THR A 55 -4.67 -26.76 4.00
N PRO A 56 -4.55 -27.28 2.78
CA PRO A 56 -3.25 -27.59 2.18
C PRO A 56 -2.38 -26.35 1.96
N LYS A 57 -1.07 -26.51 2.11
CA LYS A 57 -0.05 -25.50 1.78
C LYS A 57 0.07 -25.34 0.27
N LEU A 58 -0.01 -24.11 -0.20
CA LEU A 58 0.10 -23.71 -1.60
C LEU A 58 1.37 -22.90 -1.78
N LYS A 59 2.35 -23.37 -2.54
CA LYS A 59 3.56 -22.58 -2.85
C LYS A 59 3.17 -21.29 -3.55
N HIS A 60 3.90 -20.19 -3.32
CA HIS A 60 3.62 -18.89 -3.91
C HIS A 60 3.60 -18.92 -5.45
N ASN A 61 4.40 -19.78 -6.10
CA ASN A 61 4.37 -19.96 -7.56
C ASN A 61 3.14 -20.75 -8.09
N LYS A 62 2.23 -21.16 -7.22
CA LYS A 62 0.96 -21.86 -7.56
C LYS A 62 -0.27 -21.01 -7.29
N ILE A 63 -0.07 -19.76 -6.90
CA ILE A 63 -1.13 -18.78 -6.68
C ILE A 63 -0.87 -17.55 -7.53
N LYS A 64 -1.92 -16.78 -7.82
CA LYS A 64 -1.81 -15.42 -8.33
C LYS A 64 -2.18 -14.48 -7.18
N PHE A 65 -1.27 -13.60 -6.79
CA PHE A 65 -1.56 -12.59 -5.77
C PHE A 65 -2.66 -11.64 -6.26
N LEU A 66 -3.44 -11.14 -5.32
CA LEU A 66 -4.37 -10.04 -5.51
C LEU A 66 -3.98 -8.91 -4.54
N PRO A 67 -4.45 -7.68 -4.74
CA PRO A 67 -4.38 -6.69 -3.68
C PRO A 67 -4.95 -7.29 -2.39
N PRO A 68 -4.29 -7.11 -1.23
CA PRO A 68 -4.65 -7.84 0.00
C PRO A 68 -6.13 -7.74 0.38
N ILE A 69 -6.76 -6.58 0.16
CA ILE A 69 -8.21 -6.41 0.21
C ILE A 69 -8.67 -5.98 -1.19
N VAL A 70 -9.46 -6.81 -1.84
CA VAL A 70 -9.91 -6.59 -3.22
C VAL A 70 -11.01 -5.53 -3.34
N ASN A 71 -11.65 -5.17 -2.24
CA ASN A 71 -12.81 -4.28 -2.20
C ASN A 71 -12.74 -3.24 -1.06
N PRO A 72 -11.64 -2.48 -0.91
CA PRO A 72 -11.59 -1.39 0.06
C PRO A 72 -12.68 -0.35 -0.29
N THR A 73 -13.29 0.27 0.72
CA THR A 73 -14.28 1.32 0.42
C THR A 73 -13.60 2.64 0.06
N LYS A 74 -12.39 2.85 0.55
CA LYS A 74 -11.56 4.02 0.25
C LYS A 74 -10.08 3.63 0.25
N ILE A 75 -9.34 4.25 -0.67
CA ILE A 75 -7.88 4.28 -0.65
C ILE A 75 -7.53 5.76 -0.65
N ILE A 76 -6.94 6.22 0.46
CA ILE A 76 -6.61 7.63 0.70
C ILE A 76 -5.09 7.75 0.73
N CYS A 77 -4.55 8.66 -0.06
CA CYS A 77 -3.12 8.91 -0.14
C CYS A 77 -2.77 10.26 0.47
N ILE A 78 -1.58 10.33 1.06
CA ILE A 78 -1.03 11.53 1.68
C ILE A 78 0.07 12.09 0.77
N GLY A 79 -0.10 13.33 0.31
CA GLY A 79 0.91 14.03 -0.46
C GLY A 79 1.93 14.75 0.42
N MET A 80 3.21 14.76 -0.02
CA MET A 80 4.29 15.56 0.58
C MET A 80 4.51 15.31 2.08
N ASN A 81 4.57 14.04 2.50
CA ASN A 81 4.67 13.67 3.92
C ASN A 81 6.11 13.38 4.41
N TYR A 82 7.11 13.66 3.60
CA TYR A 82 8.52 13.57 3.99
C TYR A 82 9.26 14.86 3.63
N HIS A 83 10.24 15.21 4.45
CA HIS A 83 11.09 16.36 4.18
C HIS A 83 11.91 16.14 2.90
N LYS A 84 11.98 17.15 2.05
CA LYS A 84 12.86 17.15 0.89
C LYS A 84 14.23 17.69 1.31
N PRO A 85 15.33 16.95 1.09
CA PRO A 85 16.66 17.35 1.55
C PRO A 85 17.28 18.50 0.75
N TYR A 86 16.65 18.90 -0.34
CA TYR A 86 17.16 19.96 -1.24
C TYR A 86 16.01 20.77 -1.86
N PRO A 87 16.30 22.00 -2.32
CA PRO A 87 15.34 22.81 -3.06
C PRO A 87 14.86 22.11 -4.32
N VAL A 88 13.56 22.10 -4.56
CA VAL A 88 12.98 21.68 -5.84
C VAL A 88 12.83 22.92 -6.72
N ASP A 89 13.37 22.88 -7.94
CA ASP A 89 13.42 24.03 -8.88
C ASP A 89 14.03 25.30 -8.26
N GLY A 90 15.05 25.12 -7.40
CA GLY A 90 15.76 26.22 -6.75
C GLY A 90 14.98 26.90 -5.61
N LYS A 91 13.80 26.40 -5.24
CA LYS A 91 13.00 26.90 -4.12
C LYS A 91 13.06 25.91 -2.96
N SER A 92 13.37 26.42 -1.77
CA SER A 92 13.18 25.67 -0.53
C SER A 92 11.68 25.40 -0.34
N LEU A 93 11.28 24.13 -0.31
CA LEU A 93 9.91 23.78 0.01
C LEU A 93 9.74 23.84 1.52
N SER A 94 8.81 24.68 1.99
CA SER A 94 8.31 24.56 3.35
C SER A 94 7.47 23.29 3.48
N ASN A 95 7.47 22.69 4.65
CA ASN A 95 6.52 21.62 4.93
C ASN A 95 5.09 22.12 4.71
N PRO A 96 4.18 21.25 4.24
CA PRO A 96 2.78 21.62 4.17
C PRO A 96 2.23 21.92 5.57
N GLU A 97 1.43 22.99 5.69
CA GLU A 97 0.77 23.35 6.98
C GLU A 97 -0.32 22.34 7.37
N ASN A 98 -0.91 21.69 6.36
CA ASN A 98 -1.98 20.71 6.54
C ASN A 98 -1.70 19.46 5.71
N ILE A 99 -2.24 18.33 6.14
CA ILE A 99 -2.18 17.07 5.42
C ILE A 99 -2.86 17.24 4.05
N ILE A 100 -2.13 16.91 2.98
CA ILE A 100 -2.64 16.92 1.60
C ILE A 100 -3.24 15.54 1.33
N LEU A 101 -4.56 15.50 1.06
CA LEU A 101 -5.29 14.26 0.77
C LEU A 101 -5.69 14.16 -0.69
N PHE A 102 -5.59 12.96 -1.24
CA PHE A 102 -6.21 12.59 -2.51
C PHE A 102 -6.64 11.13 -2.49
N GLY A 103 -7.54 10.77 -3.39
CA GLY A 103 -8.03 9.38 -3.53
C GLY A 103 -7.29 8.63 -4.62
N LYS A 104 -7.11 7.32 -4.42
CA LYS A 104 -6.66 6.38 -5.44
C LYS A 104 -7.73 5.33 -5.71
N ASN A 105 -8.01 5.09 -6.99
CA ASN A 105 -8.98 4.08 -7.42
C ASN A 105 -8.36 2.69 -7.30
N SER A 106 -9.17 1.70 -6.96
CA SER A 106 -8.74 0.30 -6.93
C SER A 106 -8.22 -0.18 -8.30
N GLU A 107 -8.80 0.32 -9.41
CA GLU A 107 -8.38 0.00 -10.78
C GLU A 107 -6.97 0.52 -11.14
N ALA A 108 -6.48 1.51 -10.40
CA ALA A 108 -5.10 1.98 -10.56
C ALA A 108 -4.06 1.06 -9.90
N LEU A 109 -4.50 0.04 -9.13
CA LEU A 109 -3.64 -0.80 -8.33
C LEU A 109 -3.62 -2.26 -8.81
N LEU A 110 -2.42 -2.74 -9.06
CA LEU A 110 -2.11 -4.13 -9.33
C LEU A 110 -1.57 -4.83 -8.06
N ALA A 111 -1.46 -6.15 -8.15
CA ALA A 111 -0.95 -6.97 -7.08
C ALA A 111 0.57 -7.19 -7.18
N HIS A 112 1.11 -7.87 -6.18
CA HIS A 112 2.47 -8.38 -6.17
C HIS A 112 2.73 -9.33 -7.37
N ASN A 113 3.90 -9.20 -8.01
CA ASN A 113 4.33 -9.95 -9.19
C ASN A 113 3.53 -9.66 -10.48
N GLU A 114 2.66 -8.68 -10.52
CA GLU A 114 2.03 -8.22 -11.75
C GLU A 114 2.91 -7.18 -12.48
N ILE A 115 2.68 -7.05 -13.78
CA ILE A 115 3.36 -6.08 -14.65
C ILE A 115 2.59 -4.76 -14.57
N LEU A 116 3.23 -3.67 -14.13
CA LEU A 116 2.64 -2.33 -14.14
C LEU A 116 2.36 -1.88 -15.57
N GLU A 117 1.20 -1.28 -15.78
CA GLU A 117 0.79 -0.81 -17.09
C GLU A 117 1.44 0.55 -17.40
N ILE A 118 2.32 0.58 -18.41
CA ILE A 118 2.86 1.86 -18.90
C ILE A 118 1.72 2.66 -19.53
N PRO A 119 1.43 3.88 -19.05
CA PRO A 119 0.41 4.72 -19.65
C PRO A 119 0.66 4.97 -21.15
N ALA A 120 -0.40 5.09 -21.94
CA ALA A 120 -0.30 5.31 -23.37
C ALA A 120 0.06 6.77 -23.73
N GLY A 121 0.73 6.96 -24.88
CA GLY A 121 1.05 8.28 -25.41
C GLY A 121 2.03 9.05 -24.52
N ASP A 122 1.92 10.37 -24.50
CA ASP A 122 2.81 11.30 -23.78
C ASP A 122 2.81 11.05 -22.24
N ALA A 123 1.82 10.37 -21.73
CA ALA A 123 1.76 10.01 -20.32
C ALA A 123 2.88 9.04 -19.91
N SER A 124 3.39 8.22 -20.83
CA SER A 124 4.52 7.30 -20.60
C SER A 124 5.81 8.05 -20.26
N ASP A 125 6.00 9.27 -20.77
CA ASP A 125 7.25 10.02 -20.64
C ASP A 125 7.53 10.50 -19.22
N SER A 126 6.52 10.43 -18.34
CA SER A 126 6.64 10.85 -16.95
C SER A 126 6.08 9.82 -15.96
N PHE A 127 6.02 8.54 -16.36
CA PHE A 127 5.57 7.45 -15.51
C PHE A 127 6.60 7.13 -14.41
N ASP A 128 6.20 7.23 -13.15
CA ASP A 128 7.09 7.24 -12.01
C ASP A 128 6.55 6.37 -10.86
N TYR A 129 7.43 5.97 -9.95
CA TYR A 129 7.14 5.19 -8.75
C TYR A 129 7.14 6.07 -7.51
N GLU A 130 6.38 5.65 -6.51
CA GLU A 130 6.40 6.18 -5.14
C GLU A 130 6.19 5.05 -4.15
N GLY A 131 7.29 4.60 -3.52
CA GLY A 131 7.17 3.61 -2.44
C GLY A 131 6.62 4.25 -1.17
N GLU A 132 5.67 3.56 -0.56
CA GLU A 132 4.97 4.01 0.64
C GLU A 132 4.67 2.87 1.60
N ILE A 133 4.46 3.22 2.87
CA ILE A 133 3.85 2.35 3.85
C ILE A 133 2.33 2.49 3.72
N ALA A 134 1.60 1.37 3.60
CA ALA A 134 0.14 1.38 3.65
C ALA A 134 -0.34 0.98 5.04
N VAL A 135 -1.27 1.75 5.59
CA VAL A 135 -1.99 1.45 6.84
C VAL A 135 -3.38 0.92 6.49
N VAL A 136 -3.76 -0.21 7.05
CA VAL A 136 -5.09 -0.81 6.89
C VAL A 136 -5.89 -0.58 8.15
N ILE A 137 -7.10 -0.03 8.01
CA ILE A 137 -8.01 0.25 9.13
C ILE A 137 -8.70 -1.05 9.58
N GLY A 138 -8.73 -1.29 10.89
CA GLY A 138 -9.33 -2.49 11.50
C GLY A 138 -10.67 -2.25 12.19
N THR A 139 -10.89 -1.04 12.66
CA THR A 139 -12.10 -0.66 13.38
C THR A 139 -12.62 0.66 12.83
N GLN A 140 -13.94 0.82 12.74
CA GLN A 140 -14.54 2.05 12.23
C GLN A 140 -14.07 3.27 13.04
N ALA A 141 -13.47 4.25 12.36
CA ALA A 141 -12.89 5.44 12.96
C ALA A 141 -13.62 6.71 12.51
N ARG A 142 -14.10 7.51 13.48
CA ARG A 142 -14.71 8.82 13.24
C ARG A 142 -14.38 9.75 14.39
N ASN A 143 -13.80 10.92 14.10
CA ASN A 143 -13.34 11.93 15.07
C ASN A 143 -12.39 11.32 16.13
N VAL A 144 -11.41 10.54 15.68
CA VAL A 144 -10.44 9.86 16.55
C VAL A 144 -9.36 10.84 16.97
N SER A 145 -8.98 10.82 18.25
CA SER A 145 -7.82 11.59 18.73
C SER A 145 -6.50 10.93 18.28
N VAL A 146 -5.44 11.73 18.14
CA VAL A 146 -4.09 11.21 17.81
C VAL A 146 -3.65 10.14 18.81
N SER A 147 -3.93 10.32 20.12
CA SER A 147 -3.54 9.37 21.16
C SER A 147 -4.24 8.00 21.11
N ASN A 148 -5.37 7.91 20.41
CA ASN A 148 -6.15 6.68 20.32
C ASN A 148 -6.10 6.05 18.91
N ALA A 149 -5.33 6.64 18.00
CA ALA A 149 -5.35 6.25 16.58
C ALA A 149 -4.86 4.81 16.37
N ASP A 150 -3.92 4.33 17.17
CA ASP A 150 -3.37 2.97 17.05
C ASP A 150 -4.45 1.88 17.27
N ASP A 151 -5.47 2.15 18.09
CA ASP A 151 -6.59 1.23 18.35
C ASP A 151 -7.44 0.93 17.10
N PHE A 152 -7.27 1.73 16.04
CA PHE A 152 -8.03 1.62 14.80
C PHE A 152 -7.23 0.97 13.66
N ILE A 153 -5.94 0.72 13.86
CA ILE A 153 -5.06 0.07 12.88
C ILE A 153 -5.27 -1.44 12.94
N PHE A 154 -5.48 -2.04 11.75
CA PHE A 154 -5.45 -3.49 11.60
C PHE A 154 -4.03 -4.00 11.35
N GLY A 155 -3.29 -3.33 10.47
CA GLY A 155 -1.95 -3.74 10.07
C GLY A 155 -1.38 -2.89 8.95
N PHE A 156 -0.28 -3.37 8.37
CA PHE A 156 0.54 -2.65 7.40
C PHE A 156 0.81 -3.49 6.16
N SER A 157 1.08 -2.80 5.05
CA SER A 157 1.47 -3.39 3.77
C SER A 157 2.44 -2.47 3.04
N ALA A 158 3.10 -2.94 1.99
CA ALA A 158 3.84 -2.08 1.08
C ALA A 158 2.93 -1.56 -0.03
N PHE A 159 3.21 -0.35 -0.54
CA PHE A 159 2.38 0.33 -1.52
C PHE A 159 3.25 1.08 -2.54
N ASN A 160 2.83 1.06 -3.81
CA ASN A 160 3.38 1.90 -4.88
C ASN A 160 2.30 2.89 -5.32
N ASP A 161 2.46 4.15 -4.97
CA ASP A 161 1.58 5.22 -5.48
C ASP A 161 2.04 5.70 -6.86
N GLY A 162 2.03 4.78 -7.84
CA GLY A 162 2.44 5.03 -9.20
C GLY A 162 1.84 6.32 -9.76
N SER A 163 2.68 7.10 -10.46
CA SER A 163 2.41 8.50 -10.78
C SER A 163 2.75 8.80 -12.23
N VAL A 164 1.94 9.61 -12.89
CA VAL A 164 2.27 10.27 -14.16
C VAL A 164 2.49 11.75 -13.86
N ARG A 165 3.76 12.16 -13.78
CA ARG A 165 4.14 13.47 -13.22
C ARG A 165 3.56 14.66 -13.98
N ASP A 166 3.63 14.63 -15.30
CA ASP A 166 3.15 15.74 -16.11
C ASP A 166 1.63 15.93 -15.96
N TRP A 167 0.87 14.84 -15.74
CA TRP A 167 -0.57 14.89 -15.54
C TRP A 167 -0.98 15.37 -14.14
N GLN A 168 -0.05 15.43 -13.20
CA GLN A 168 -0.31 16.07 -11.90
C GLN A 168 -0.54 17.59 -12.06
N SER A 169 -0.07 18.20 -13.14
CA SER A 169 -0.39 19.60 -13.48
C SER A 169 -1.88 19.80 -13.81
N HIS A 170 -2.58 18.77 -14.29
CA HIS A 170 -4.01 18.83 -14.53
C HIS A 170 -4.79 18.71 -13.20
N SER A 171 -4.43 17.74 -12.41
CA SER A 171 -4.83 17.55 -11.00
C SER A 171 -4.00 16.42 -10.39
N ILE A 172 -3.84 16.41 -9.07
CA ILE A 172 -3.20 15.28 -8.38
C ILE A 172 -3.93 13.99 -8.72
N TYR A 173 -5.26 14.00 -8.72
CA TYR A 173 -6.08 12.84 -9.04
C TYR A 173 -5.80 12.27 -10.45
N ALA A 174 -5.70 13.13 -11.47
CA ALA A 174 -5.40 12.68 -12.84
C ALA A 174 -4.03 12.00 -12.93
N GLY A 175 -2.98 12.58 -12.31
CA GLY A 175 -1.64 12.02 -12.34
C GLY A 175 -1.47 10.74 -11.51
N LYS A 176 -2.41 10.40 -10.62
CA LYS A 176 -2.33 9.28 -9.67
C LYS A 176 -3.26 8.11 -9.97
N ASN A 177 -4.12 8.20 -10.99
CA ASN A 177 -5.19 7.22 -11.22
C ASN A 177 -5.21 6.62 -12.63
N PHE A 178 -4.06 6.53 -13.31
CA PHE A 178 -3.96 5.70 -14.50
C PHE A 178 -4.16 4.24 -14.13
N SER A 179 -4.96 3.49 -14.90
CA SER A 179 -5.22 2.07 -14.66
C SER A 179 -3.90 1.31 -14.60
N GLY A 180 -3.77 0.41 -13.63
CA GLY A 180 -2.60 -0.46 -13.49
C GLY A 180 -1.26 0.24 -13.24
N SER A 181 -1.26 1.55 -12.90
CA SER A 181 -0.02 2.32 -12.71
C SER A 181 0.63 2.16 -11.35
N GLY A 182 -0.13 1.73 -10.34
CA GLY A 182 0.34 1.50 -8.99
C GLY A 182 0.13 0.05 -8.53
N SER A 183 0.48 -0.24 -7.29
CA SER A 183 0.32 -1.58 -6.73
C SER A 183 0.31 -1.56 -5.20
N TRP A 184 -0.23 -2.62 -4.57
CA TRP A 184 -0.09 -2.81 -3.14
C TRP A 184 -0.15 -4.30 -2.73
N GLY A 185 0.55 -4.62 -1.62
CA GLY A 185 0.72 -5.97 -1.15
C GLY A 185 2.14 -6.26 -0.67
N PRO A 186 2.58 -7.52 -0.69
CA PRO A 186 1.89 -8.75 -1.16
C PRO A 186 0.75 -9.20 -0.24
N TRP A 187 0.79 -8.77 1.03
CA TRP A 187 -0.14 -9.11 2.11
C TRP A 187 -0.25 -7.96 3.12
N ILE A 188 -1.05 -8.15 4.14
CA ILE A 188 -1.12 -7.29 5.32
C ILE A 188 -0.45 -8.04 6.47
N THR A 189 0.49 -7.39 7.15
CA THR A 189 1.03 -7.83 8.43
C THR A 189 0.22 -7.18 9.54
N PRO A 190 -0.51 -7.97 10.36
CA PRO A 190 -1.29 -7.43 11.46
C PRO A 190 -0.44 -6.66 12.46
N LEU A 191 -1.03 -5.62 13.05
CA LEU A 191 -0.37 -4.78 14.04
C LEU A 191 0.19 -5.59 15.22
N GLU A 192 -0.53 -6.60 15.66
CA GLU A 192 -0.16 -7.48 16.78
C GLU A 192 1.12 -8.31 16.52
N ASP A 193 1.49 -8.50 15.25
CA ASP A 193 2.70 -9.23 14.85
C ASP A 193 3.94 -8.29 14.73
N LEU A 194 3.77 -6.98 14.92
CA LEU A 194 4.83 -5.98 14.83
C LEU A 194 5.28 -5.55 16.24
N THR A 195 6.59 -5.50 16.44
CA THR A 195 7.17 -5.15 17.76
C THR A 195 7.34 -3.65 17.98
N ASP A 196 7.55 -2.88 16.92
CA ASP A 196 7.64 -1.41 16.99
C ASP A 196 7.07 -0.77 15.70
N LEU A 197 6.07 0.09 15.87
CA LEU A 197 5.41 0.80 14.77
C LEU A 197 6.13 2.09 14.36
N ARG A 198 7.00 2.57 15.22
CA ARG A 198 7.63 3.90 15.06
C ARG A 198 8.85 3.86 14.16
N ASP A 199 9.34 2.66 13.81
CA ASP A 199 10.58 2.51 13.06
C ASP A 199 10.43 1.51 11.90
N LEU A 200 9.32 1.61 11.17
CA LEU A 200 9.14 0.85 9.94
C LEU A 200 10.05 1.46 8.86
N GLU A 201 11.10 0.75 8.48
CA GLU A 201 11.98 1.17 7.39
C GLU A 201 11.34 0.85 6.04
N LEU A 202 11.20 1.86 5.20
CA LEU A 202 10.82 1.76 3.80
C LEU A 202 12.08 1.85 2.94
N THR A 203 12.30 0.85 2.08
CA THR A 203 13.37 0.85 1.09
C THR A 203 12.80 0.50 -0.28
N VAL A 204 13.10 1.31 -1.30
CA VAL A 204 12.68 1.08 -2.68
C VAL A 204 13.90 0.78 -3.53
N PHE A 205 13.78 -0.28 -4.34
CA PHE A 205 14.81 -0.67 -5.30
C PHE A 205 14.24 -0.55 -6.72
N LEU A 206 15.00 0.09 -7.60
CA LEU A 206 14.78 0.08 -9.04
C LEU A 206 15.94 -0.66 -9.70
N ASN A 207 15.66 -1.77 -10.35
CA ASN A 207 16.68 -2.64 -10.97
C ASN A 207 17.79 -3.07 -9.97
N GLY A 208 17.41 -3.32 -8.71
CA GLY A 208 18.31 -3.70 -7.63
C GLY A 208 19.12 -2.55 -7.01
N GLU A 209 18.99 -1.31 -7.49
CA GLU A 209 19.58 -0.12 -6.91
C GLU A 209 18.64 0.53 -5.90
N VAL A 210 19.10 0.86 -4.70
CA VAL A 210 18.30 1.61 -3.72
C VAL A 210 18.09 3.03 -4.24
N VAL A 211 16.81 3.40 -4.42
CA VAL A 211 16.41 4.73 -4.93
C VAL A 211 15.67 5.56 -3.88
N GLN A 212 14.91 4.93 -2.97
CA GLN A 212 14.27 5.61 -1.84
C GLN A 212 14.59 4.86 -0.55
N LYS A 213 14.81 5.59 0.53
CA LYS A 213 14.99 5.01 1.86
C LYS A 213 14.60 6.03 2.93
N ALA A 214 13.71 5.61 3.84
CA ALA A 214 13.27 6.42 4.99
C ALA A 214 12.64 5.50 6.05
N THR A 215 12.32 6.08 7.20
CA THR A 215 11.55 5.41 8.26
C THR A 215 10.21 6.12 8.48
N SER A 216 9.28 5.45 9.16
CA SER A 216 8.01 6.07 9.56
C SER A 216 8.21 7.27 10.50
N ASN A 217 9.34 7.36 11.22
CA ASN A 217 9.69 8.49 12.05
C ASN A 217 10.10 9.74 11.26
N ASP A 218 10.45 9.60 9.98
CA ASP A 218 10.82 10.71 9.10
C ASP A 218 9.59 11.42 8.50
N MET A 219 8.38 10.91 8.77
CA MET A 219 7.13 11.52 8.29
C MET A 219 6.91 12.89 8.93
N ILE A 220 6.45 13.85 8.12
CA ILE A 220 6.05 15.19 8.59
C ILE A 220 4.81 15.08 9.49
N PHE A 221 3.82 14.30 9.05
CA PHE A 221 2.62 13.96 9.82
C PHE A 221 2.66 12.46 10.13
N SER A 222 2.71 12.12 11.40
CA SER A 222 2.71 10.73 11.86
C SER A 222 1.47 9.96 11.42
N ILE A 223 1.54 8.64 11.42
CA ILE A 223 0.39 7.77 11.08
C ILE A 223 -0.82 8.11 11.96
N GLN A 224 -0.60 8.38 13.24
CA GLN A 224 -1.64 8.74 14.19
C GLN A 224 -2.31 10.09 13.85
N GLU A 225 -1.52 11.08 13.43
CA GLU A 225 -2.05 12.37 12.97
C GLU A 225 -2.84 12.23 11.68
N GLN A 226 -2.38 11.39 10.75
CA GLN A 226 -3.10 11.08 9.50
C GLN A 226 -4.48 10.47 9.80
N ILE A 227 -4.55 9.42 10.64
CA ILE A 227 -5.82 8.77 11.03
C ILE A 227 -6.76 9.78 11.72
N SER A 228 -6.23 10.56 12.67
CA SER A 228 -6.99 11.58 13.36
C SER A 228 -7.58 12.60 12.39
N TYR A 229 -6.74 13.16 11.52
CA TYR A 229 -7.15 14.16 10.54
C TYR A 229 -8.19 13.62 9.56
N ILE A 230 -7.94 12.47 8.93
CA ILE A 230 -8.86 11.86 7.97
C ILE A 230 -10.19 11.53 8.65
N SER A 231 -10.15 10.97 9.87
CA SER A 231 -11.37 10.60 10.60
C SER A 231 -12.20 11.82 11.04
N SER A 232 -11.61 13.01 11.09
CA SER A 232 -12.36 14.27 11.33
C SER A 232 -13.19 14.68 10.11
N ILE A 233 -12.72 14.34 8.91
CA ILE A 233 -13.36 14.69 7.63
C ILE A 233 -14.42 13.62 7.25
N MET A 234 -14.02 12.34 7.30
CA MET A 234 -14.86 11.22 6.85
C MET A 234 -14.72 10.01 7.78
N THR A 235 -15.72 9.12 7.76
CA THR A 235 -15.61 7.85 8.47
C THR A 235 -14.64 6.92 7.73
N LEU A 236 -13.64 6.41 8.43
CA LEU A 236 -12.81 5.29 7.96
C LEU A 236 -13.48 3.97 8.39
N ASN A 237 -13.58 3.03 7.48
CA ASN A 237 -14.19 1.72 7.71
C ASN A 237 -13.13 0.61 7.76
N PRO A 238 -13.42 -0.54 8.40
CA PRO A 238 -12.54 -1.69 8.33
C PRO A 238 -12.19 -2.05 6.87
N GLY A 239 -10.91 -2.24 6.60
CA GLY A 239 -10.38 -2.51 5.27
C GLY A 239 -10.14 -1.28 4.39
N ASP A 240 -10.40 -0.05 4.85
CA ASP A 240 -9.92 1.17 4.19
C ASP A 240 -8.40 1.27 4.31
N VAL A 241 -7.77 1.86 3.31
CA VAL A 241 -6.31 1.95 3.18
C VAL A 241 -5.87 3.41 3.20
N ILE A 242 -4.81 3.69 3.95
CA ILE A 242 -4.10 4.97 3.93
C ILE A 242 -2.68 4.70 3.42
N ALA A 243 -2.33 5.26 2.26
CA ALA A 243 -0.97 5.33 1.75
C ALA A 243 -0.32 6.59 2.33
N THR A 244 0.76 6.41 3.11
CA THR A 244 1.23 7.40 4.10
C THR A 244 2.12 8.50 3.54
N GLY A 245 2.36 8.49 2.23
CA GLY A 245 3.28 9.38 1.55
C GLY A 245 4.62 8.74 1.24
N SER A 246 5.29 9.28 0.23
CA SER A 246 6.55 8.78 -0.31
C SER A 246 7.72 9.68 0.06
N PRO A 247 8.89 9.10 0.46
CA PRO A 247 10.11 9.87 0.68
C PRO A 247 10.71 10.35 -0.65
N ASP A 248 11.78 11.12 -0.58
CA ASP A 248 12.56 11.50 -1.73
C ASP A 248 13.21 10.30 -2.44
N GLY A 249 13.68 10.50 -3.71
CA GLY A 249 14.29 9.45 -4.53
C GLY A 249 13.35 8.85 -5.58
N THR A 250 12.18 9.50 -5.83
CA THR A 250 11.33 9.19 -6.99
C THR A 250 12.06 9.49 -8.30
N GLY A 251 11.66 8.88 -9.40
CA GLY A 251 12.32 9.11 -10.71
C GLY A 251 12.38 10.57 -11.11
N ALA A 252 11.37 11.36 -10.75
CA ALA A 252 11.32 12.80 -10.99
C ALA A 252 12.40 13.60 -10.24
N SER A 253 12.93 13.09 -9.12
CA SER A 253 13.93 13.78 -8.30
C SER A 253 15.37 13.63 -8.81
N PHE A 254 15.61 12.71 -9.76
CA PHE A 254 16.93 12.53 -10.35
C PHE A 254 17.25 13.57 -11.45
N ASN A 255 18.53 13.80 -11.65
CA ASN A 255 19.02 14.62 -12.79
C ASN A 255 20.13 13.85 -13.55
N PRO A 256 19.87 13.34 -14.77
CA PRO A 256 18.58 13.37 -15.48
C PRO A 256 17.50 12.53 -14.80
N LYS A 257 16.22 12.84 -15.05
CA LYS A 257 15.06 12.11 -14.52
C LYS A 257 15.13 10.62 -14.90
N ARG A 258 14.67 9.75 -13.99
CA ARG A 258 14.70 8.28 -14.13
C ARG A 258 13.29 7.71 -14.03
N PHE A 259 12.46 7.98 -15.02
CA PHE A 259 11.11 7.44 -15.09
C PHE A 259 11.10 5.94 -15.44
N LEU A 260 10.03 5.27 -15.06
CA LEU A 260 9.82 3.84 -15.33
C LEU A 260 9.68 3.58 -16.83
N LYS A 261 10.25 2.45 -17.27
CA LYS A 261 10.21 2.00 -18.66
C LYS A 261 10.11 0.48 -18.74
N ALA A 262 9.70 -0.03 -19.88
CA ALA A 262 9.62 -1.47 -20.12
C ALA A 262 10.94 -2.19 -19.80
N GLY A 263 10.85 -3.27 -19.04
CA GLY A 263 11.99 -4.08 -18.58
C GLY A 263 12.55 -3.68 -17.23
N ASP A 264 12.04 -2.62 -16.59
CA ASP A 264 12.43 -2.27 -15.22
C ASP A 264 11.82 -3.26 -14.20
N ASP A 265 12.51 -3.41 -13.06
CA ASP A 265 12.11 -4.21 -11.89
C ASP A 265 12.00 -3.25 -10.70
N LEU A 266 10.81 -3.15 -10.10
CA LEU A 266 10.52 -2.29 -8.96
C LEU A 266 10.22 -3.15 -7.74
N GLU A 267 10.96 -2.93 -6.63
CA GLU A 267 10.72 -3.60 -5.37
C GLU A 267 10.60 -2.59 -4.22
N ILE A 268 9.54 -2.71 -3.44
CA ILE A 268 9.25 -1.85 -2.28
C ILE A 268 9.23 -2.73 -1.04
N GLN A 269 10.22 -2.54 -0.18
CA GLN A 269 10.34 -3.28 1.07
C GLN A 269 9.92 -2.41 2.25
N VAL A 270 9.09 -2.96 3.13
CA VAL A 270 8.79 -2.38 4.44
C VAL A 270 9.24 -3.38 5.50
N SER A 271 10.14 -2.96 6.39
CA SER A 271 10.74 -3.83 7.40
C SER A 271 9.67 -4.51 8.27
N ASN A 272 9.83 -5.80 8.52
CA ASN A 272 8.90 -6.64 9.29
C ASN A 272 7.48 -6.75 8.70
N VAL A 273 7.21 -6.15 7.53
CA VAL A 273 5.92 -6.19 6.86
C VAL A 273 5.98 -7.06 5.60
N GLY A 274 6.87 -6.75 4.67
CA GLY A 274 6.98 -7.52 3.45
C GLY A 274 7.63 -6.76 2.30
N SER A 275 7.67 -7.41 1.14
CA SER A 275 8.25 -6.87 -0.10
C SER A 275 7.23 -6.98 -1.24
N LEU A 276 6.84 -5.84 -1.77
CA LEU A 276 6.00 -5.71 -2.96
C LEU A 276 6.90 -5.61 -4.19
N LYS A 277 6.74 -6.52 -5.11
CA LYS A 277 7.54 -6.58 -6.34
C LYS A 277 6.66 -6.48 -7.57
N ASN A 278 7.07 -5.65 -8.52
CA ASN A 278 6.41 -5.49 -9.80
C ASN A 278 7.44 -5.38 -10.93
N TYR A 279 7.02 -5.73 -12.13
CA TYR A 279 7.76 -5.57 -13.37
C TYR A 279 7.09 -4.47 -14.21
N ILE A 280 7.85 -3.84 -15.12
CA ILE A 280 7.33 -2.82 -16.01
C ILE A 280 7.42 -3.29 -17.46
#